data_0d0b43443e8ce07189cf4106e4543ec5
#
_entry.id   0d0b43443e8ce07189cf4106e4543ec5
#
_cell.length_a   1.000
_cell.length_b   1.000
_cell.length_c   1.000
_cell.angle_alpha   90.00
_cell.angle_beta   90.00
_cell.angle_gamma   90.00
#
_symmetry.space_group_name_H-M   'P 1'
#
loop_
_entity.id
_entity.type
_entity.pdbx_description
1 polymer ?
#
loop_
_entity_poly.entity_id
_entity_poly.type
_entity_poly.pdbx_seq_one_letter_code
_entity_poly.pdbx_strand_id
1 'polypeptide(L)'
;MIIKKRSKPLTLRVLESLNYRTDLKSSEKKEYFNHKKGFEGEVDFDVLPETLPDESLVINDLLIKDNGQLFQIDCLILKGNQLSLYEIKNYSGSYDYKNGVLHGRSDFIISNPLTQIYRSQPLLHNLVHKLGFQMDVNPHIVFINPDFYLYKLPRDKPFLFANQLPRHFEQLANQLCALHIENYRSPDLPQYDFSVLKKGILCPKCFSFEHISTRQNRICAACGYKETASEAIKRSAEECHLLYPEMNVTKCLIYL
;
A
#
# COMPACT_ATOMS: atom_id res chain seq x y z
N MET A 1 -8.98 18.38 1.27
CA MET A 1 -7.88 18.26 2.27
C MET A 1 -7.51 16.79 2.49
N ILE A 2 -6.23 16.43 2.52
CA ILE A 2 -5.79 15.04 2.85
C ILE A 2 -5.64 14.92 4.36
N ILE A 3 -6.48 14.09 4.99
CA ILE A 3 -6.49 13.83 6.45
C ILE A 3 -5.43 12.78 6.81
N LYS A 4 -5.34 11.70 6.02
CA LYS A 4 -4.30 10.67 6.16
C LYS A 4 -3.60 10.48 4.82
N LYS A 5 -2.28 10.69 4.82
CA LYS A 5 -1.43 10.38 3.66
C LYS A 5 -1.18 8.88 3.57
N ARG A 6 -0.93 8.39 2.36
CA ARG A 6 -0.50 7.01 2.13
C ARG A 6 0.91 6.81 2.69
N SER A 7 1.12 5.66 3.30
CA SER A 7 2.44 5.19 3.71
C SER A 7 2.75 3.85 3.04
N LYS A 8 4.04 3.55 2.84
CA LYS A 8 4.43 2.23 2.30
C LYS A 8 4.05 1.16 3.32
N PRO A 9 3.20 0.17 2.96
CA PRO A 9 2.75 -0.88 3.87
C PRO A 9 3.91 -1.65 4.50
N LEU A 10 3.73 -2.08 5.75
CA LEU A 10 4.75 -2.84 6.49
C LEU A 10 5.20 -4.08 5.71
N THR A 11 4.24 -4.85 5.17
CA THR A 11 4.51 -6.04 4.36
C THR A 11 5.44 -5.73 3.19
N LEU A 12 5.16 -4.66 2.43
CA LEU A 12 6.01 -4.26 1.30
C LEU A 12 7.41 -3.84 1.76
N ARG A 13 7.52 -3.10 2.87
CA ARG A 13 8.82 -2.70 3.44
C ARG A 13 9.67 -3.90 3.86
N VAL A 14 9.04 -4.90 4.46
CA VAL A 14 9.71 -6.15 4.87
C VAL A 14 10.14 -6.95 3.65
N LEU A 15 9.23 -7.18 2.68
CA LEU A 15 9.54 -7.91 1.45
C LEU A 15 10.63 -7.23 0.63
N GLU A 16 10.62 -5.90 0.55
CA GLU A 16 11.66 -5.11 -0.12
C GLU A 16 13.02 -5.32 0.54
N SER A 17 13.09 -5.26 1.88
CA SER A 17 14.33 -5.51 2.61
C SER A 17 14.83 -6.94 2.40
N LEU A 18 13.95 -7.93 2.52
CA LEU A 18 14.29 -9.33 2.31
C LEU A 18 14.78 -9.62 0.88
N ASN A 19 14.16 -9.01 -0.13
CA ASN A 19 14.54 -9.20 -1.53
C ASN A 19 16.01 -8.83 -1.82
N TYR A 20 16.59 -7.92 -1.05
CA TYR A 20 18.00 -7.54 -1.18
C TYR A 20 18.94 -8.28 -0.23
N ARG A 21 18.43 -8.86 0.85
CA ARG A 21 19.24 -9.49 1.91
C ARG A 21 19.30 -11.00 1.85
N THR A 22 18.37 -11.64 1.11
CA THR A 22 18.33 -13.10 0.97
C THR A 22 17.81 -13.50 -0.42
N ASP A 23 18.04 -14.76 -0.79
CA ASP A 23 17.43 -15.33 -1.98
C ASP A 23 15.99 -15.78 -1.66
N LEU A 24 15.05 -14.90 -1.96
CA LEU A 24 13.63 -15.25 -1.87
C LEU A 24 13.26 -16.35 -2.86
N LYS A 25 12.35 -17.22 -2.45
CA LYS A 25 11.72 -18.20 -3.35
C LYS A 25 10.98 -17.49 -4.48
N SER A 26 10.77 -18.19 -5.59
CA SER A 26 10.07 -17.61 -6.76
C SER A 26 8.66 -17.09 -6.42
N SER A 27 7.93 -17.77 -5.51
CA SER A 27 6.62 -17.32 -5.01
C SER A 27 6.73 -16.02 -4.22
N GLU A 28 7.70 -15.91 -3.32
CA GLU A 28 7.94 -14.74 -2.45
C GLU A 28 8.41 -13.53 -3.27
N LYS A 29 9.28 -13.76 -4.29
CA LYS A 29 9.66 -12.72 -5.27
C LYS A 29 8.44 -12.21 -6.02
N LYS A 30 7.56 -13.11 -6.48
CA LYS A 30 6.32 -12.75 -7.15
C LYS A 30 5.42 -11.92 -6.24
N GLU A 31 5.30 -12.29 -4.98
CA GLU A 31 4.53 -11.56 -3.97
C GLU A 31 5.10 -10.15 -3.76
N TYR A 32 6.42 -10.01 -3.58
CA TYR A 32 7.09 -8.72 -3.51
C TYR A 32 6.75 -7.82 -4.70
N PHE A 33 6.87 -8.33 -5.93
CA PHE A 33 6.58 -7.54 -7.12
C PHE A 33 5.10 -7.19 -7.26
N ASN A 34 4.19 -8.07 -6.83
CA ASN A 34 2.76 -7.77 -6.79
C ASN A 34 2.43 -6.65 -5.81
N HIS A 35 2.95 -6.71 -4.58
CA HIS A 35 2.79 -5.66 -3.57
C HIS A 35 3.39 -4.33 -4.04
N LYS A 36 4.58 -4.37 -4.64
CA LYS A 36 5.25 -3.19 -5.18
C LYS A 36 4.42 -2.53 -6.28
N LYS A 37 3.97 -3.31 -7.27
CA LYS A 37 3.14 -2.83 -8.38
C LYS A 37 1.79 -2.29 -7.90
N GLY A 38 1.18 -2.92 -6.90
CA GLY A 38 -0.04 -2.43 -6.27
C GLY A 38 0.17 -1.06 -5.65
N PHE A 39 1.17 -0.93 -4.78
CA PHE A 39 1.49 0.31 -4.11
C PHE A 39 1.86 1.45 -5.08
N GLU A 40 2.59 1.16 -6.16
CA GLU A 40 2.89 2.15 -7.22
C GLU A 40 1.60 2.69 -7.84
N GLY A 41 0.63 1.81 -8.16
CA GLY A 41 -0.66 2.25 -8.70
C GLY A 41 -1.49 3.07 -7.71
N GLU A 42 -1.42 2.75 -6.42
CA GLU A 42 -2.08 3.54 -5.39
C GLU A 42 -1.45 4.94 -5.24
N VAL A 43 -0.11 5.05 -5.36
CA VAL A 43 0.61 6.34 -5.38
C VAL A 43 0.26 7.15 -6.62
N ASP A 44 0.14 6.50 -7.79
CA ASP A 44 -0.29 7.17 -9.03
C ASP A 44 -1.73 7.73 -8.88
N PHE A 45 -2.60 7.02 -8.16
CA PHE A 45 -3.94 7.49 -7.86
C PHE A 45 -3.95 8.71 -6.92
N ASP A 46 -2.99 8.84 -6.02
CA ASP A 46 -2.94 9.95 -5.03
C ASP A 46 -2.77 11.34 -5.67
N VAL A 47 -2.47 11.42 -6.96
CA VAL A 47 -2.48 12.67 -7.74
C VAL A 47 -3.92 13.17 -8.01
N LEU A 48 -4.90 12.25 -8.15
CA LEU A 48 -6.29 12.62 -8.45
C LEU A 48 -6.96 13.41 -7.31
N PRO A 49 -6.82 13.04 -6.02
CA PRO A 49 -7.33 13.82 -4.90
C PRO A 49 -6.81 15.26 -4.84
N GLU A 50 -5.63 15.57 -5.37
CA GLU A 50 -5.09 16.93 -5.42
C GLU A 50 -5.86 17.85 -6.37
N THR A 51 -6.61 17.25 -7.31
CA THR A 51 -7.47 17.97 -8.27
C THR A 51 -8.89 18.18 -7.76
N LEU A 52 -9.24 17.62 -6.58
CA LEU A 52 -10.57 17.72 -6.00
C LEU A 52 -10.81 19.11 -5.39
N PRO A 53 -12.07 19.60 -5.36
CA PRO A 53 -12.42 20.81 -4.66
C PRO A 53 -11.99 20.77 -3.18
N ASP A 54 -11.60 21.92 -2.62
CA ASP A 54 -11.09 22.09 -1.25
C ASP A 54 -11.96 21.50 -0.13
N GLU A 55 -13.18 21.16 -0.45
CA GLU A 55 -14.21 20.68 0.47
C GLU A 55 -14.24 19.15 0.65
N SER A 56 -13.36 18.42 -0.03
CA SER A 56 -13.28 16.95 0.08
C SER A 56 -12.24 16.56 1.12
N LEU A 57 -12.58 15.56 1.95
CA LEU A 57 -11.65 14.96 2.90
C LEU A 57 -11.19 13.62 2.35
N VAL A 58 -9.88 13.43 2.28
CA VAL A 58 -9.25 12.24 1.69
C VAL A 58 -8.49 11.46 2.76
N ILE A 59 -8.77 10.17 2.84
CA ILE A 59 -8.12 9.25 3.76
C ILE A 59 -7.56 8.10 2.92
N ASN A 60 -6.25 7.96 2.86
CA ASN A 60 -5.59 6.91 2.11
C ASN A 60 -5.15 5.76 3.02
N ASP A 61 -5.21 4.53 2.49
CA ASP A 61 -4.67 3.31 3.10
C ASP A 61 -5.17 3.11 4.54
N LEU A 62 -6.48 2.92 4.70
CA LEU A 62 -7.09 2.55 5.97
C LEU A 62 -7.13 1.03 6.14
N LEU A 63 -6.56 0.54 7.23
CA LEU A 63 -6.73 -0.83 7.68
C LEU A 63 -7.47 -0.81 9.02
N ILE A 64 -8.67 -1.38 9.02
CA ILE A 64 -9.59 -1.32 10.15
C ILE A 64 -9.98 -2.74 10.57
N LYS A 65 -10.06 -2.95 11.90
CA LYS A 65 -10.63 -4.16 12.49
C LYS A 65 -11.87 -3.78 13.30
N ASP A 66 -13.04 -4.24 12.85
CA ASP A 66 -14.30 -4.07 13.58
C ASP A 66 -15.01 -5.41 13.72
N ASN A 67 -15.56 -5.70 14.92
CA ASN A 67 -16.23 -6.97 15.25
C ASN A 67 -15.44 -8.23 14.82
N GLY A 68 -14.11 -8.21 14.98
CA GLY A 68 -13.22 -9.31 14.59
C GLY A 68 -12.90 -9.40 13.10
N GLN A 69 -13.52 -8.57 12.25
CA GLN A 69 -13.28 -8.55 10.81
C GLN A 69 -12.25 -7.47 10.46
N LEU A 70 -11.19 -7.87 9.76
CA LEU A 70 -10.16 -6.99 9.22
C LEU A 70 -10.51 -6.64 7.77
N PHE A 71 -10.50 -5.35 7.42
CA PHE A 71 -10.70 -4.88 6.05
C PHE A 71 -9.85 -3.65 5.75
N GLN A 72 -9.40 -3.56 4.52
CA GLN A 72 -8.59 -2.46 4.02
C GLN A 72 -9.40 -1.62 3.04
N ILE A 73 -9.09 -0.35 3.00
CA ILE A 73 -9.62 0.65 2.07
C ILE A 73 -8.44 1.39 1.46
N ASP A 74 -8.26 1.30 0.15
CA ASP A 74 -7.13 1.92 -0.54
C ASP A 74 -7.23 3.45 -0.52
N CYS A 75 -8.43 3.98 -0.77
CA CYS A 75 -8.72 5.40 -0.62
C CYS A 75 -10.19 5.63 -0.29
N LEU A 76 -10.46 6.51 0.67
CA LEU A 76 -11.78 6.96 1.07
C LEU A 76 -11.88 8.48 0.88
N ILE A 77 -12.90 8.93 0.18
CA ILE A 77 -13.17 10.34 -0.04
C ILE A 77 -14.54 10.68 0.55
N LEU A 78 -14.53 11.61 1.49
CA LEU A 78 -15.73 12.11 2.14
C LEU A 78 -16.10 13.46 1.54
N LYS A 79 -17.35 13.60 1.12
CA LYS A 79 -17.86 14.86 0.62
C LYS A 79 -19.39 14.92 0.77
N GLY A 80 -19.90 15.87 1.54
CA GLY A 80 -21.33 15.94 1.86
C GLY A 80 -21.80 14.73 2.66
N ASN A 81 -22.89 14.11 2.27
CA ASN A 81 -23.44 12.91 2.89
C ASN A 81 -22.94 11.62 2.20
N GLN A 82 -21.83 11.68 1.48
CA GLN A 82 -21.35 10.56 0.68
C GLN A 82 -19.92 10.16 1.07
N LEU A 83 -19.70 8.87 1.16
CA LEU A 83 -18.42 8.20 1.28
C LEU A 83 -18.13 7.49 -0.03
N SER A 84 -17.16 7.98 -0.79
CA SER A 84 -16.66 7.28 -1.96
C SER A 84 -15.53 6.35 -1.57
N LEU A 85 -15.77 5.06 -1.66
CA LEU A 85 -14.83 3.98 -1.34
C LEU A 85 -14.13 3.55 -2.63
N TYR A 86 -12.81 3.76 -2.72
CA TYR A 86 -12.03 3.40 -3.90
C TYR A 86 -11.18 2.15 -3.64
N GLU A 87 -11.26 1.22 -4.57
CA GLU A 87 -10.39 0.07 -4.72
C GLU A 87 -9.52 0.30 -5.96
N ILE A 88 -8.21 0.35 -5.80
CA ILE A 88 -7.27 0.72 -6.85
C ILE A 88 -6.54 -0.53 -7.36
N LYS A 89 -6.54 -0.73 -8.68
CA LYS A 89 -5.88 -1.87 -9.33
C LYS A 89 -4.92 -1.40 -10.42
N ASN A 90 -3.66 -1.81 -10.29
CA ASN A 90 -2.60 -1.55 -11.27
C ASN A 90 -2.36 -2.80 -12.15
N TYR A 91 -3.43 -3.31 -12.77
CA TYR A 91 -3.31 -4.41 -13.73
C TYR A 91 -2.88 -3.88 -15.10
N SER A 92 -2.27 -4.71 -15.91
CA SER A 92 -1.89 -4.41 -17.29
C SER A 92 -2.33 -5.53 -18.23
N GLY A 93 -2.60 -5.19 -19.49
CA GLY A 93 -3.04 -6.12 -20.53
C GLY A 93 -4.54 -6.10 -20.78
N SER A 94 -5.01 -7.03 -21.61
CA SER A 94 -6.40 -7.09 -22.08
C SER A 94 -7.16 -8.22 -21.42
N TYR A 95 -8.35 -7.91 -20.91
CA TYR A 95 -9.21 -8.83 -20.18
C TYR A 95 -10.66 -8.76 -20.67
N ASP A 96 -11.36 -9.89 -20.63
CA ASP A 96 -12.79 -10.00 -20.82
C ASP A 96 -13.49 -10.17 -19.46
N TYR A 97 -14.53 -9.38 -19.19
CA TYR A 97 -15.42 -9.62 -18.04
C TYR A 97 -16.44 -10.72 -18.43
N LYS A 98 -16.38 -11.88 -17.76
CA LYS A 98 -17.28 -13.00 -17.98
C LYS A 98 -17.70 -13.59 -16.64
N ASN A 99 -19.02 -13.72 -16.41
CA ASN A 99 -19.59 -14.37 -15.20
C ASN A 99 -19.00 -13.86 -13.88
N GLY A 100 -18.75 -12.55 -13.76
CA GLY A 100 -18.19 -11.98 -12.54
C GLY A 100 -16.68 -12.13 -12.40
N VAL A 101 -15.95 -12.59 -13.42
CA VAL A 101 -14.53 -12.87 -13.39
C VAL A 101 -13.81 -12.14 -14.54
N LEU A 102 -12.57 -11.76 -14.31
CA LEU A 102 -11.71 -11.15 -15.32
C LEU A 102 -10.81 -12.21 -15.96
N HIS A 103 -11.05 -12.48 -17.23
CA HIS A 103 -10.29 -13.44 -18.03
C HIS A 103 -9.27 -12.71 -18.89
N GLY A 104 -7.99 -12.99 -18.68
CA GLY A 104 -6.89 -12.54 -19.53
C GLY A 104 -6.70 -13.43 -20.77
N ARG A 105 -5.69 -13.10 -21.58
CA ARG A 105 -5.29 -13.95 -22.70
C ARG A 105 -4.83 -15.31 -22.17
N SER A 106 -5.14 -16.42 -22.91
CA SER A 106 -4.81 -17.81 -22.53
C SER A 106 -5.53 -18.29 -21.26
N ASP A 107 -6.77 -17.85 -21.04
CA ASP A 107 -7.64 -18.23 -19.91
C ASP A 107 -7.05 -17.98 -18.50
N PHE A 108 -6.02 -17.12 -18.43
CA PHE A 108 -5.52 -16.67 -17.14
C PHE A 108 -6.58 -15.83 -16.44
N ILE A 109 -6.95 -16.26 -15.22
CA ILE A 109 -7.98 -15.61 -14.42
C ILE A 109 -7.30 -14.75 -13.35
N ILE A 110 -7.73 -13.50 -13.23
CA ILE A 110 -7.36 -12.64 -12.10
C ILE A 110 -8.54 -12.46 -11.15
N SER A 111 -8.21 -12.26 -9.87
CA SER A 111 -9.19 -11.98 -8.84
C SER A 111 -10.06 -10.78 -9.21
N ASN A 112 -11.38 -10.94 -9.08
CA ASN A 112 -12.31 -9.88 -9.36
C ASN A 112 -12.29 -8.83 -8.23
N PRO A 113 -11.90 -7.59 -8.50
CA PRO A 113 -11.87 -6.54 -7.47
C PRO A 113 -13.26 -6.18 -6.93
N LEU A 114 -14.34 -6.51 -7.66
CA LEU A 114 -15.71 -6.36 -7.15
C LEU A 114 -15.95 -7.17 -5.87
N THR A 115 -15.34 -8.35 -5.74
CA THR A 115 -15.48 -9.18 -4.53
C THR A 115 -14.89 -8.47 -3.31
N GLN A 116 -13.75 -7.80 -3.48
CA GLN A 116 -13.09 -7.08 -2.40
C GLN A 116 -13.90 -5.85 -1.97
N ILE A 117 -14.31 -5.03 -2.93
CA ILE A 117 -15.02 -3.78 -2.62
C ILE A 117 -16.43 -4.05 -2.06
N TYR A 118 -17.15 -5.07 -2.56
CA TYR A 118 -18.46 -5.46 -2.04
C TYR A 118 -18.40 -6.12 -0.67
N ARG A 119 -17.23 -6.63 -0.25
CA ARG A 119 -16.98 -7.03 1.13
C ARG A 119 -16.73 -5.83 2.03
N SER A 120 -15.92 -4.88 1.60
CA SER A 120 -15.52 -3.71 2.40
C SER A 120 -16.67 -2.70 2.56
N GLN A 121 -17.51 -2.54 1.55
CA GLN A 121 -18.63 -1.59 1.55
C GLN A 121 -19.60 -1.77 2.75
N PRO A 122 -20.21 -2.96 3.00
CA PRO A 122 -21.11 -3.12 4.13
C PRO A 122 -20.42 -3.01 5.49
N LEU A 123 -19.14 -3.42 5.58
CA LEU A 123 -18.35 -3.26 6.81
C LEU A 123 -18.14 -1.79 7.15
N LEU A 124 -17.75 -0.98 6.15
CA LEU A 124 -17.61 0.47 6.33
C LEU A 124 -18.95 1.13 6.65
N HIS A 125 -20.03 0.77 5.95
CA HIS A 125 -21.37 1.32 6.19
C HIS A 125 -21.81 1.07 7.65
N ASN A 126 -21.67 -0.17 8.14
CA ASN A 126 -22.05 -0.54 9.51
C ASN A 126 -21.18 0.20 10.55
N LEU A 127 -19.88 0.34 10.28
CA LEU A 127 -18.98 1.09 11.15
C LEU A 127 -19.36 2.57 11.24
N VAL A 128 -19.63 3.21 10.11
CA VAL A 128 -20.02 4.62 10.01
C VAL A 128 -21.34 4.86 10.77
N HIS A 129 -22.31 3.95 10.62
CA HIS A 129 -23.57 4.00 11.38
C HIS A 129 -23.36 3.82 12.90
N LYS A 130 -22.48 2.91 13.31
CA LYS A 130 -22.08 2.69 14.71
C LYS A 130 -21.40 3.93 15.30
N LEU A 131 -20.68 4.70 14.50
CA LEU A 131 -20.06 5.97 14.88
C LEU A 131 -21.07 7.15 14.93
N GLY A 132 -22.35 6.90 14.63
CA GLY A 132 -23.43 7.88 14.73
C GLY A 132 -23.68 8.69 13.45
N PHE A 133 -23.05 8.31 12.34
CA PHE A 133 -23.25 8.99 11.06
C PHE A 133 -24.15 8.19 10.12
N GLN A 134 -24.99 8.89 9.36
CA GLN A 134 -25.80 8.31 8.29
C GLN A 134 -25.26 8.81 6.97
N MET A 135 -24.53 7.96 6.25
CA MET A 135 -23.87 8.31 5.00
C MET A 135 -24.02 7.19 3.98
N ASP A 136 -24.15 7.58 2.73
CA ASP A 136 -24.16 6.64 1.61
C ASP A 136 -22.72 6.22 1.27
N VAL A 137 -22.44 4.92 1.28
CA VAL A 137 -21.16 4.36 0.91
C VAL A 137 -21.19 3.90 -0.54
N ASN A 138 -20.51 4.64 -1.41
CA ASN A 138 -20.46 4.39 -2.85
C ASN A 138 -19.13 3.72 -3.23
N PRO A 139 -19.17 2.45 -3.68
CA PRO A 139 -17.96 1.72 -4.06
C PRO A 139 -17.52 2.11 -5.47
N HIS A 140 -16.20 2.20 -5.67
CA HIS A 140 -15.58 2.50 -6.97
C HIS A 140 -14.34 1.65 -7.18
N ILE A 141 -14.16 1.09 -8.37
CA ILE A 141 -12.95 0.40 -8.79
C ILE A 141 -12.24 1.25 -9.84
N VAL A 142 -10.98 1.50 -9.60
CA VAL A 142 -10.13 2.26 -10.50
C VAL A 142 -9.03 1.38 -11.05
N PHE A 143 -9.00 1.19 -12.36
CA PHE A 143 -7.86 0.62 -13.07
C PHE A 143 -6.93 1.75 -13.49
N ILE A 144 -5.87 1.98 -12.70
CA ILE A 144 -4.99 3.14 -12.87
C ILE A 144 -3.99 2.97 -14.02
N ASN A 145 -3.69 1.74 -14.42
CA ASN A 145 -2.71 1.47 -15.46
C ASN A 145 -3.26 1.83 -16.85
N PRO A 146 -2.60 2.68 -17.64
CA PRO A 146 -3.05 3.06 -18.97
C PRO A 146 -3.05 1.88 -19.98
N ASP A 147 -2.25 0.84 -19.72
CA ASP A 147 -2.18 -0.37 -20.54
C ASP A 147 -3.19 -1.46 -20.11
N PHE A 148 -4.21 -1.10 -19.33
CA PHE A 148 -5.28 -2.01 -18.94
C PHE A 148 -6.52 -1.82 -19.80
N TYR A 149 -6.99 -2.91 -20.42
CA TYR A 149 -8.17 -2.91 -21.27
C TYR A 149 -9.17 -3.95 -20.77
N LEU A 150 -10.41 -3.54 -20.51
CA LEU A 150 -11.49 -4.40 -20.05
C LEU A 150 -12.65 -4.40 -21.05
N TYR A 151 -12.93 -5.56 -21.62
CA TYR A 151 -14.01 -5.77 -22.57
C TYR A 151 -15.24 -6.40 -21.90
N LYS A 152 -16.43 -6.20 -22.50
CA LYS A 152 -17.72 -6.81 -22.07
C LYS A 152 -18.15 -6.40 -20.66
N LEU A 153 -17.77 -5.20 -20.23
CA LEU A 153 -18.14 -4.69 -18.92
C LEU A 153 -19.62 -4.32 -18.88
N PRO A 154 -20.42 -4.81 -17.89
CA PRO A 154 -21.78 -4.36 -17.67
C PRO A 154 -21.83 -2.88 -17.27
N ARG A 155 -22.84 -2.14 -17.78
CA ARG A 155 -22.98 -0.69 -17.56
C ARG A 155 -23.37 -0.33 -16.13
N ASP A 156 -23.87 -1.27 -15.35
CA ASP A 156 -24.36 -1.11 -13.97
C ASP A 156 -23.26 -1.25 -12.90
N LYS A 157 -22.01 -1.44 -13.30
CA LYS A 157 -20.89 -1.61 -12.36
C LYS A 157 -20.24 -0.29 -11.95
N PRO A 158 -19.68 -0.19 -10.73
CA PRO A 158 -19.27 1.06 -10.08
C PRO A 158 -17.95 1.62 -10.63
N PHE A 159 -17.96 2.09 -11.86
CA PHE A 159 -16.80 2.75 -12.49
C PHE A 159 -17.07 4.25 -12.61
N LEU A 160 -16.18 5.08 -12.12
CA LEU A 160 -16.35 6.53 -12.06
C LEU A 160 -15.29 7.35 -12.76
N PHE A 161 -15.72 8.56 -13.14
CA PHE A 161 -14.93 9.69 -13.61
C PHE A 161 -14.97 10.87 -12.60
N ALA A 162 -13.89 11.68 -12.57
CA ALA A 162 -13.38 12.46 -11.43
C ALA A 162 -14.17 13.69 -10.92
N ASN A 163 -15.37 14.06 -11.41
CA ASN A 163 -15.90 15.41 -11.19
C ASN A 163 -17.21 15.57 -10.39
N GLN A 164 -17.51 14.70 -9.43
CA GLN A 164 -18.78 14.78 -8.66
C GLN A 164 -18.60 14.51 -7.14
N LEU A 165 -18.17 15.48 -6.33
CA LEU A 165 -18.02 15.28 -4.88
C LEU A 165 -18.46 16.50 -3.99
N PRO A 166 -19.33 16.37 -2.94
CA PRO A 166 -19.82 17.37 -1.98
C PRO A 166 -19.29 17.34 -0.51
N ARG A 167 -19.71 18.22 0.40
CA ARG A 167 -19.01 18.82 1.58
C ARG A 167 -19.12 18.17 2.96
N HIS A 168 -18.09 18.40 3.83
CA HIS A 168 -17.95 18.37 5.32
C HIS A 168 -18.20 17.08 6.12
N PHE A 169 -17.08 16.37 6.54
CA PHE A 169 -17.13 15.35 7.60
C PHE A 169 -15.76 15.15 8.29
N GLU A 170 -15.13 16.23 8.72
CA GLU A 170 -13.81 16.16 9.37
C GLU A 170 -13.81 15.29 10.64
N GLN A 171 -14.90 15.34 11.44
CA GLN A 171 -15.01 14.51 12.64
C GLN A 171 -15.03 13.01 12.31
N LEU A 172 -15.80 12.57 11.31
CA LEU A 172 -15.81 11.17 10.88
C LEU A 172 -14.46 10.74 10.30
N ALA A 173 -13.82 11.59 9.49
CA ALA A 173 -12.50 11.30 8.93
C ALA A 173 -11.48 11.05 10.04
N ASN A 174 -11.44 11.89 11.08
CA ASN A 174 -10.56 11.73 12.23
C ASN A 174 -10.86 10.46 13.04
N GLN A 175 -12.13 10.10 13.24
CA GLN A 175 -12.52 8.85 13.91
C GLN A 175 -12.07 7.62 13.12
N LEU A 176 -12.24 7.61 11.77
CA LEU A 176 -11.77 6.52 10.92
C LEU A 176 -10.24 6.41 10.93
N CYS A 177 -9.53 7.54 10.90
CA CYS A 177 -8.07 7.55 11.02
C CYS A 177 -7.59 6.99 12.37
N ALA A 178 -8.32 7.27 13.47
CA ALA A 178 -7.98 6.75 14.79
C ALA A 178 -8.15 5.22 14.92
N LEU A 179 -8.94 4.61 14.04
CA LEU A 179 -9.12 3.16 13.96
C LEU A 179 -8.09 2.47 13.05
N HIS A 180 -7.22 3.25 12.37
CA HIS A 180 -6.21 2.69 11.49
C HIS A 180 -5.17 1.88 12.27
N ILE A 181 -4.85 0.69 11.77
CA ILE A 181 -3.82 -0.19 12.34
C ILE A 181 -2.49 0.10 11.63
N GLU A 182 -1.60 0.82 12.32
CA GLU A 182 -0.25 1.04 11.84
C GLU A 182 0.61 -0.22 12.01
N ASN A 183 1.58 -0.38 11.09
CA ASN A 183 2.58 -1.46 11.15
C ASN A 183 1.99 -2.88 11.32
N TYR A 184 0.82 -3.13 10.71
CA TYR A 184 0.24 -4.47 10.70
C TYR A 184 1.20 -5.47 10.04
N ARG A 185 1.59 -6.50 10.80
CA ARG A 185 2.46 -7.56 10.31
C ARG A 185 1.60 -8.72 9.82
N SER A 186 1.58 -8.92 8.51
CA SER A 186 0.85 -10.03 7.91
C SER A 186 1.40 -11.39 8.38
N PRO A 187 0.55 -12.37 8.71
CA PRO A 187 0.98 -13.74 8.98
C PRO A 187 1.60 -14.43 7.75
N ASP A 188 1.34 -13.92 6.54
CA ASP A 188 1.84 -14.46 5.28
C ASP A 188 3.27 -14.01 4.94
N LEU A 189 3.90 -13.19 5.80
CA LEU A 189 5.30 -12.80 5.60
C LEU A 189 6.22 -14.03 5.59
N PRO A 190 7.22 -14.08 4.68
CA PRO A 190 8.20 -15.16 4.66
C PRO A 190 8.86 -15.36 6.02
N GLN A 191 9.10 -16.62 6.38
CA GLN A 191 9.95 -16.95 7.54
C GLN A 191 11.41 -16.75 7.16
N TYR A 192 12.13 -15.97 7.94
CA TYR A 192 13.54 -15.68 7.72
C TYR A 192 14.33 -15.67 9.03
N ASP A 193 15.58 -16.10 8.95
CA ASP A 193 16.52 -16.12 10.07
C ASP A 193 17.60 -15.06 9.85
N PHE A 194 18.04 -14.42 10.93
CA PHE A 194 19.09 -13.39 10.87
C PHE A 194 20.40 -13.93 10.29
N SER A 195 20.73 -15.19 10.52
CA SER A 195 21.99 -15.81 10.07
C SER A 195 22.11 -15.88 8.56
N VAL A 196 20.98 -16.04 7.84
CA VAL A 196 20.97 -16.19 6.37
C VAL A 196 20.86 -14.85 5.63
N LEU A 197 20.55 -13.77 6.35
CA LEU A 197 20.46 -12.46 5.74
C LEU A 197 21.84 -11.90 5.39
N LYS A 198 21.96 -11.31 4.22
CA LYS A 198 23.15 -10.58 3.80
C LYS A 198 23.37 -9.37 4.72
N LYS A 199 24.56 -9.27 5.30
CA LYS A 199 24.93 -8.23 6.28
C LYS A 199 25.48 -7.00 5.58
N GLY A 200 25.42 -5.86 6.28
CA GLY A 200 25.92 -4.58 5.80
C GLY A 200 24.84 -3.53 5.60
N ILE A 201 25.25 -2.32 5.28
CA ILE A 201 24.37 -1.18 5.05
C ILE A 201 24.04 -1.10 3.55
N LEU A 202 22.76 -1.16 3.21
CA LEU A 202 22.29 -0.99 1.84
C LEU A 202 22.38 0.47 1.38
N CYS A 203 22.69 0.70 0.10
CA CYS A 203 22.51 2.00 -0.53
C CYS A 203 21.00 2.29 -0.70
N PRO A 204 20.46 3.43 -0.26
CA PRO A 204 19.03 3.72 -0.39
C PRO A 204 18.58 3.97 -1.84
N LYS A 205 19.53 4.18 -2.77
CA LYS A 205 19.24 4.47 -4.18
C LYS A 205 19.30 3.24 -5.09
N CYS A 206 20.32 2.38 -4.92
CA CYS A 206 20.54 1.23 -5.81
C CYS A 206 20.64 -0.12 -5.08
N PHE A 207 20.47 -0.13 -3.76
CA PHE A 207 20.49 -1.32 -2.90
C PHE A 207 21.80 -2.12 -2.95
N SER A 208 22.88 -1.54 -3.44
CA SER A 208 24.23 -2.14 -3.34
C SER A 208 24.74 -2.12 -1.91
N PHE A 209 25.49 -3.16 -1.52
CA PHE A 209 26.22 -3.22 -0.25
C PHE A 209 27.62 -2.62 -0.34
N GLU A 210 28.11 -2.31 -1.54
CA GLU A 210 29.45 -1.81 -1.78
C GLU A 210 29.56 -0.32 -1.52
N HIS A 211 30.36 0.08 -0.53
CA HIS A 211 30.53 1.46 -0.13
C HIS A 211 31.99 1.81 0.17
N ILE A 212 32.35 3.02 -0.17
CA ILE A 212 33.56 3.69 0.31
C ILE A 212 33.16 4.51 1.53
N SER A 213 33.71 4.17 2.70
CA SER A 213 33.38 4.82 3.97
C SER A 213 34.51 5.71 4.45
N THR A 214 34.15 6.91 4.89
CA THR A 214 35.02 7.83 5.64
C THR A 214 34.46 7.99 7.06
N ARG A 215 35.14 8.74 7.93
CA ARG A 215 34.61 9.03 9.29
C ARG A 215 33.25 9.72 9.29
N GLN A 216 32.94 10.52 8.27
CA GLN A 216 31.74 11.36 8.22
C GLN A 216 30.73 10.95 7.15
N ASN A 217 31.18 10.30 6.09
CA ASN A 217 30.34 10.02 4.90
C ASN A 217 30.52 8.60 4.41
N ARG A 218 29.46 8.11 3.76
CA ARG A 218 29.46 6.88 2.94
C ARG A 218 29.11 7.25 1.50
N ILE A 219 29.84 6.67 0.56
CA ILE A 219 29.62 6.84 -0.88
C ILE A 219 29.40 5.44 -1.47
N CYS A 220 28.27 5.23 -2.12
CA CYS A 220 28.00 3.97 -2.81
C CYS A 220 28.98 3.81 -4.00
N ALA A 221 29.70 2.69 -4.05
CA ALA A 221 30.62 2.40 -5.14
C ALA A 221 29.90 2.15 -6.48
N ALA A 222 28.66 1.65 -6.43
CA ALA A 222 27.89 1.33 -7.62
C ALA A 222 27.22 2.55 -8.28
N CYS A 223 26.65 3.49 -7.49
CA CYS A 223 25.84 4.59 -8.05
C CYS A 223 26.30 6.00 -7.63
N GLY A 224 27.35 6.11 -6.81
CA GLY A 224 27.90 7.39 -6.34
C GLY A 224 27.04 8.12 -5.31
N TYR A 225 25.91 7.52 -4.84
CA TYR A 225 25.08 8.15 -3.81
C TYR A 225 25.88 8.39 -2.53
N LYS A 226 25.79 9.62 -2.00
CA LYS A 226 26.51 10.04 -0.81
C LYS A 226 25.53 10.36 0.31
N GLU A 227 25.78 9.82 1.50
CA GLU A 227 25.06 10.11 2.73
C GLU A 227 26.05 10.27 3.90
N THR A 228 25.60 10.86 5.00
CA THR A 228 26.42 10.88 6.22
C THR A 228 26.43 9.50 6.90
N ALA A 229 27.52 9.22 7.62
CA ALA A 229 27.59 7.96 8.39
C ALA A 229 26.44 7.83 9.41
N SER A 230 26.02 8.95 10.00
CA SER A 230 24.90 8.98 10.95
C SER A 230 23.57 8.59 10.30
N GLU A 231 23.26 9.15 9.13
CA GLU A 231 22.04 8.82 8.37
C GLU A 231 22.03 7.34 7.95
N ALA A 232 23.17 6.84 7.47
CA ALA A 232 23.33 5.45 7.08
C ALA A 232 23.08 4.49 8.27
N ILE A 233 23.64 4.80 9.45
CA ILE A 233 23.47 4.02 10.67
C ILE A 233 22.02 4.05 11.14
N LYS A 234 21.40 5.24 11.19
CA LYS A 234 20.01 5.40 11.60
C LYS A 234 19.07 4.56 10.72
N ARG A 235 19.20 4.69 9.41
CA ARG A 235 18.41 3.93 8.43
C ARG A 235 18.60 2.42 8.56
N SER A 236 19.84 1.95 8.80
CA SER A 236 20.10 0.53 9.01
C SER A 236 19.57 0.00 10.34
N ALA A 237 19.55 0.84 11.39
CA ALA A 237 18.92 0.50 12.65
C ALA A 237 17.39 0.38 12.51
N GLU A 238 16.77 1.30 11.78
CA GLU A 238 15.33 1.25 11.47
C GLU A 238 14.97 0.01 10.64
N GLU A 239 15.80 -0.37 9.66
CA GLU A 239 15.63 -1.60 8.88
C GLU A 239 15.80 -2.86 9.73
N CYS A 240 16.78 -2.88 10.64
CA CYS A 240 16.98 -3.99 11.57
C CYS A 240 15.75 -4.15 12.48
N HIS A 241 15.22 -3.06 13.03
CA HIS A 241 13.99 -3.08 13.83
C HIS A 241 12.75 -3.47 13.01
N LEU A 242 12.69 -3.10 11.74
CA LEU A 242 11.63 -3.54 10.82
C LEU A 242 11.62 -5.06 10.66
N LEU A 243 12.79 -5.67 10.46
CA LEU A 243 12.90 -7.12 10.26
C LEU A 243 12.74 -7.89 11.58
N TYR A 244 13.30 -7.39 12.67
CA TYR A 244 13.35 -8.03 13.99
C TYR A 244 12.90 -7.05 15.08
N PRO A 245 11.59 -6.79 15.25
CA PRO A 245 11.09 -5.80 16.22
C PRO A 245 11.46 -6.13 17.67
N GLU A 246 11.63 -7.42 18.01
CA GLU A 246 12.00 -7.87 19.36
C GLU A 246 13.53 -7.85 19.63
N MET A 247 14.34 -7.56 18.58
CA MET A 247 15.80 -7.59 18.72
C MET A 247 16.35 -6.24 19.14
N ASN A 248 17.17 -6.22 20.19
CA ASN A 248 17.92 -5.04 20.58
C ASN A 248 19.00 -4.73 19.53
N VAL A 249 18.88 -3.59 18.86
CA VAL A 249 19.85 -3.15 17.86
C VAL A 249 21.13 -2.69 18.55
N THR A 250 22.20 -3.42 18.34
CA THR A 250 23.55 -3.08 18.84
C THR A 250 24.46 -2.61 17.71
N LYS A 251 25.59 -1.97 18.04
CA LYS A 251 26.59 -1.56 17.05
C LYS A 251 27.03 -2.72 16.14
N CYS A 252 27.18 -3.91 16.68
CA CYS A 252 27.59 -5.11 15.92
C CYS A 252 26.54 -5.52 14.86
N LEU A 253 25.25 -5.33 15.12
CA LEU A 253 24.17 -5.69 14.19
C LEU A 253 24.10 -4.76 12.98
N ILE A 254 24.56 -3.52 13.10
CA ILE A 254 24.51 -2.53 12.02
C ILE A 254 25.72 -2.65 11.07
N TYR A 255 26.86 -3.14 11.58
CA TYR A 255 28.11 -3.24 10.83
C TYR A 255 28.41 -4.65 10.31
N LEU A 256 27.64 -5.66 10.71
CA LEU A 256 27.72 -7.02 10.20
C LEU A 256 26.95 -7.16 8.90
#